data_e683533d71088b66ee11524c3a0ddf03
#
_entry.id   e683533d71088b66ee11524c3a0ddf03
#
_cell.length_a   1.000
_cell.length_b   1.000
_cell.length_c   1.000
_cell.angle_alpha   90.00
_cell.angle_beta   90.00
_cell.angle_gamma   90.00
#
_symmetry.space_group_name_H-M   'P 1'
#
loop_
_entity.id
_entity.type
_entity.pdbx_description
1 polymer ?
#
loop_
_entity_poly.entity_id
_entity_poly.type
_entity_poly.pdbx_seq_one_letter_code
_entity_poly.pdbx_strand_id
1 'polypeptide(L)'
;MGRFLPHPDDIPVEITRRKQPSLSRHKLHSISLAGVSCNTDRAWRRGTAVDMYMPTLGESAHYPGYIAWCEKHLDGYRIGVALIDEQALFGARMGEQICQIEHYSRLQQQQNSCPQDLEALALEWVSHHAVEFSQATLDHAMAQAVLD
;
A
#
# COMPACT_ATOMS: atom_id res chain seq x y z
N MET A 1 10.93 -8.72 3.22
CA MET A 1 9.76 -8.00 3.72
C MET A 1 9.74 -6.53 3.38
N GLY A 2 10.87 -5.95 2.97
CA GLY A 2 10.95 -4.55 2.55
C GLY A 2 10.22 -4.19 1.27
N ARG A 3 9.51 -5.13 0.65
CA ARG A 3 8.78 -4.90 -0.60
C ARG A 3 7.33 -4.48 -0.41
N PHE A 4 6.85 -4.51 0.83
CA PHE A 4 5.47 -4.09 1.14
C PHE A 4 5.49 -2.71 1.76
N LEU A 5 4.91 -1.75 1.05
CA LEU A 5 4.81 -0.38 1.56
C LEU A 5 3.79 -0.35 2.70
N PRO A 6 4.14 0.19 3.88
CA PRO A 6 3.19 0.26 4.98
C PRO A 6 2.15 1.35 4.74
N HIS A 7 0.87 0.97 4.83
CA HIS A 7 -0.23 1.91 4.73
C HIS A 7 -0.43 2.61 6.07
N PRO A 8 -0.63 3.94 6.10
CA PRO A 8 -0.88 4.67 7.35
C PRO A 8 -2.18 4.22 8.02
N ASP A 9 -2.15 4.05 9.35
CA ASP A 9 -3.29 3.52 10.09
C ASP A 9 -4.50 4.46 10.11
N ASP A 10 -4.27 5.77 9.97
CA ASP A 10 -5.33 6.78 10.01
C ASP A 10 -5.98 7.05 8.64
N ILE A 11 -5.47 6.44 7.57
CA ILE A 11 -6.05 6.56 6.23
C ILE A 11 -6.83 5.29 5.93
N PRO A 12 -8.14 5.38 5.59
CA PRO A 12 -8.94 4.18 5.41
C PRO A 12 -8.50 3.34 4.22
N VAL A 13 -8.53 2.04 4.40
CA VAL A 13 -8.33 1.04 3.35
C VAL A 13 -9.32 -0.09 3.60
N GLU A 14 -9.95 -0.58 2.55
CA GLU A 14 -10.92 -1.66 2.63
C GLU A 14 -10.41 -2.87 1.88
N ILE A 15 -10.43 -4.02 2.52
CA ILE A 15 -10.02 -5.29 1.91
C ILE A 15 -11.25 -6.16 1.76
N THR A 16 -11.58 -6.52 0.53
CA THR A 16 -12.71 -7.38 0.24
C THR A 16 -12.26 -8.59 -0.57
N ARG A 17 -12.95 -9.72 -0.37
CA ARG A 17 -12.64 -10.94 -1.10
C ARG A 17 -13.14 -10.84 -2.53
N ARG A 18 -12.28 -11.20 -3.50
CA ARG A 18 -12.70 -11.36 -4.89
C ARG A 18 -13.20 -12.79 -5.13
N LYS A 19 -14.02 -12.97 -6.15
CA LYS A 19 -14.59 -14.28 -6.53
C LYS A 19 -13.59 -15.15 -7.30
N GLN A 20 -12.32 -14.94 -7.12
CA GLN A 20 -11.28 -15.73 -7.77
C GLN A 20 -10.80 -16.85 -6.84
N PRO A 21 -10.34 -17.98 -7.39
CA PRO A 21 -9.78 -19.04 -6.56
C PRO A 21 -8.55 -18.54 -5.81
N SER A 22 -8.33 -19.08 -4.61
CA SER A 22 -7.12 -18.80 -3.84
C SER A 22 -5.92 -19.36 -4.59
N LEU A 23 -4.79 -18.64 -4.54
CA LEU A 23 -3.55 -19.12 -5.10
C LEU A 23 -2.91 -20.14 -4.16
N SER A 24 -2.35 -21.21 -4.74
CA SER A 24 -1.53 -22.14 -3.98
C SER A 24 -0.25 -21.44 -3.53
N ARG A 25 0.39 -22.00 -2.50
CA ARG A 25 1.67 -21.50 -2.01
C ARG A 25 2.71 -21.37 -3.14
N HIS A 26 2.76 -22.38 -3.99
CA HIS A 26 3.68 -22.41 -5.11
C HIS A 26 3.43 -21.29 -6.12
N LYS A 27 2.16 -21.07 -6.49
CA LYS A 27 1.79 -19.99 -7.42
C LYS A 27 2.01 -18.62 -6.81
N LEU A 28 1.76 -18.47 -5.52
CA LEU A 28 1.97 -17.20 -4.82
C LEU A 28 3.45 -16.81 -4.86
N HIS A 29 4.36 -17.77 -4.78
CA HIS A 29 5.79 -17.50 -4.88
C HIS A 29 6.25 -17.14 -6.30
N SER A 30 5.48 -17.47 -7.32
CA SER A 30 5.83 -17.17 -8.70
C SER A 30 5.47 -15.74 -9.11
N ILE A 31 4.60 -15.06 -8.37
CA ILE A 31 4.29 -13.64 -8.62
C ILE A 31 5.24 -12.76 -7.83
N SER A 32 5.37 -11.50 -8.24
CA SER A 32 6.18 -10.54 -7.51
C SER A 32 5.56 -10.28 -6.14
N LEU A 33 6.28 -10.62 -5.06
CA LEU A 33 5.80 -10.44 -3.70
C LEU A 33 6.06 -9.01 -3.23
N ALA A 34 5.50 -8.06 -3.96
CA ALA A 34 5.55 -6.65 -3.62
C ALA A 34 4.15 -6.08 -3.60
N GLY A 35 3.91 -5.16 -2.71
CA GLY A 35 2.58 -4.56 -2.59
C GLY A 35 2.49 -3.63 -1.39
N VAL A 36 1.39 -3.74 -0.67
CA VAL A 36 1.06 -2.85 0.44
C VAL A 36 0.75 -3.69 1.68
N SER A 37 1.26 -3.27 2.84
CA SER A 37 0.87 -3.86 4.11
C SER A 37 -0.07 -2.92 4.85
N CYS A 38 -1.08 -3.49 5.51
CA CYS A 38 -2.04 -2.71 6.27
C CYS A 38 -2.59 -3.52 7.43
N ASN A 39 -3.23 -2.82 8.37
CA ASN A 39 -3.87 -3.45 9.51
C ASN A 39 -5.30 -3.83 9.18
N THR A 40 -5.74 -4.99 9.67
CA THR A 40 -7.12 -5.45 9.53
C THR A 40 -7.64 -5.95 10.88
N ASP A 41 -8.95 -6.03 11.01
CA ASP A 41 -9.61 -6.48 12.23
C ASP A 41 -9.80 -7.99 12.28
N ARG A 42 -9.52 -8.70 11.19
CA ARG A 42 -9.68 -10.15 11.11
C ARG A 42 -8.50 -10.81 10.41
N ALA A 43 -8.33 -12.09 10.64
CA ALA A 43 -7.30 -12.90 9.98
C ALA A 43 -7.71 -13.17 8.52
N TRP A 44 -6.72 -13.19 7.65
CA TRP A 44 -6.88 -13.53 6.24
C TRP A 44 -5.99 -14.71 5.90
N ARG A 45 -6.53 -15.63 5.11
CA ARG A 45 -5.77 -16.79 4.68
C ARG A 45 -4.84 -16.44 3.54
N ARG A 46 -3.58 -16.88 3.63
CA ARG A 46 -2.60 -16.69 2.57
C ARG A 46 -3.14 -17.24 1.23
N GLY A 47 -2.94 -16.49 0.16
CA GLY A 47 -3.39 -16.86 -1.17
C GLY A 47 -4.79 -16.41 -1.52
N THR A 48 -5.56 -15.89 -0.55
CA THR A 48 -6.92 -15.39 -0.81
C THR A 48 -6.86 -14.23 -1.79
N ALA A 49 -7.69 -14.30 -2.83
CA ALA A 49 -7.84 -13.21 -3.79
C ALA A 49 -8.62 -12.08 -3.14
N VAL A 50 -8.07 -10.88 -3.16
CA VAL A 50 -8.70 -9.72 -2.52
C VAL A 50 -8.62 -8.51 -3.44
N ASP A 51 -9.48 -7.55 -3.16
CA ASP A 51 -9.44 -6.22 -3.73
C ASP A 51 -9.10 -5.24 -2.62
N MET A 52 -8.07 -4.42 -2.83
CA MET A 52 -7.69 -3.38 -1.89
C MET A 52 -8.22 -2.06 -2.42
N TYR A 53 -9.12 -1.44 -1.67
CA TYR A 53 -9.75 -0.18 -2.05
C TYR A 53 -9.29 0.94 -1.12
N MET A 54 -8.85 2.04 -1.70
CA MET A 54 -8.42 3.23 -0.97
C MET A 54 -9.39 4.39 -1.22
N PRO A 55 -10.44 4.54 -0.38
CA PRO A 55 -11.49 5.54 -0.64
C PRO A 55 -10.98 6.98 -0.76
N THR A 56 -9.93 7.32 -0.02
CA THR A 56 -9.34 8.67 -0.06
C THR A 56 -8.90 9.07 -1.47
N LEU A 57 -8.56 8.10 -2.31
CA LEU A 57 -8.09 8.34 -3.68
C LEU A 57 -9.21 8.38 -4.71
N GLY A 58 -10.45 8.12 -4.30
CA GLY A 58 -11.60 8.12 -5.20
C GLY A 58 -12.14 6.72 -5.48
N GLU A 59 -13.28 6.65 -6.17
CA GLU A 59 -14.01 5.40 -6.40
C GLU A 59 -13.26 4.40 -7.29
N SER A 60 -12.33 4.87 -8.11
CA SER A 60 -11.57 4.00 -9.02
C SER A 60 -10.31 3.40 -8.39
N ALA A 61 -10.02 3.73 -7.13
CA ALA A 61 -8.78 3.29 -6.47
C ALA A 61 -8.89 1.87 -5.93
N HIS A 62 -9.09 0.91 -6.82
CA HIS A 62 -9.17 -0.52 -6.53
C HIS A 62 -7.93 -1.22 -7.08
N TYR A 63 -7.26 -2.00 -6.23
CA TYR A 63 -6.02 -2.68 -6.57
C TYR A 63 -6.17 -4.17 -6.27
N PRO A 64 -6.38 -5.00 -7.29
CA PRO A 64 -6.54 -6.45 -7.07
C PRO A 64 -5.22 -7.11 -6.73
N GLY A 65 -5.28 -8.05 -5.82
CA GLY A 65 -4.09 -8.76 -5.37
C GLY A 65 -4.45 -10.03 -4.63
N TYR A 66 -3.47 -10.54 -3.90
CA TYR A 66 -3.60 -11.75 -3.09
C TYR A 66 -2.96 -11.53 -1.73
N ILE A 67 -3.51 -12.16 -0.71
CA ILE A 67 -2.90 -12.11 0.62
C ILE A 67 -1.59 -12.89 0.58
N ALA A 68 -0.48 -12.17 0.77
CA ALA A 68 0.85 -12.78 0.77
C ALA A 68 1.23 -13.31 2.15
N TRP A 69 0.83 -12.61 3.20
CA TRP A 69 1.10 -13.00 4.58
C TRP A 69 0.10 -12.33 5.51
N CYS A 70 -0.05 -12.91 6.70
CA CYS A 70 -0.91 -12.37 7.76
C CYS A 70 -0.23 -12.63 9.09
N GLU A 71 -0.07 -11.59 9.89
CA GLU A 71 0.56 -11.64 11.20
C GLU A 71 -0.40 -11.13 12.26
N LYS A 72 -0.45 -11.81 13.41
CA LYS A 72 -1.28 -11.38 14.52
C LYS A 72 -0.57 -10.27 15.31
N HIS A 73 -1.31 -9.22 15.62
CA HIS A 73 -0.87 -8.13 16.48
C HIS A 73 -1.83 -7.98 17.65
N LEU A 74 -1.48 -7.13 18.63
CA LEU A 74 -2.27 -6.97 19.85
C LEU A 74 -3.74 -6.57 19.57
N ASP A 75 -3.95 -5.69 18.61
CA ASP A 75 -5.26 -5.12 18.32
C ASP A 75 -5.89 -5.63 17.02
N GLY A 76 -5.38 -6.74 16.49
CA GLY A 76 -5.89 -7.28 15.25
C GLY A 76 -4.81 -7.99 14.46
N TYR A 77 -4.79 -7.76 13.17
CA TYR A 77 -3.86 -8.45 12.27
C TYR A 77 -3.23 -7.45 11.31
N ARG A 78 -2.03 -7.78 10.86
CA ARG A 78 -1.36 -7.05 9.79
C ARG A 78 -1.18 -7.98 8.62
N ILE A 79 -1.56 -7.52 7.44
CA ILE A 79 -1.49 -8.31 6.20
C ILE A 79 -0.61 -7.64 5.17
N GLY A 80 -0.05 -8.45 4.28
CA GLY A 80 0.59 -7.97 3.07
C GLY A 80 -0.25 -8.38 1.87
N VAL A 81 -0.64 -7.41 1.06
CA VAL A 81 -1.38 -7.65 -0.19
C VAL A 81 -0.40 -7.55 -1.34
N ALA A 82 -0.13 -8.69 -1.97
CA ALA A 82 0.71 -8.74 -3.17
C ALA A 82 -0.15 -8.39 -4.39
N LEU A 83 0.27 -7.39 -5.16
CA LEU A 83 -0.50 -6.93 -6.32
C LEU A 83 -0.30 -7.90 -7.48
N ILE A 84 -1.34 -8.07 -8.31
CA ILE A 84 -1.34 -9.11 -9.35
C ILE A 84 -0.39 -8.84 -10.50
N ASP A 85 -0.10 -7.58 -10.79
CA ASP A 85 0.78 -7.21 -11.90
C ASP A 85 1.47 -5.87 -11.63
N GLU A 86 2.35 -5.50 -12.55
CA GLU A 86 3.14 -4.28 -12.46
C GLU A 86 2.29 -3.02 -12.47
N GLN A 87 1.24 -3.01 -13.26
CA GLN A 87 0.35 -1.85 -13.37
C GLN A 87 -0.39 -1.61 -12.05
N ALA A 88 -0.91 -2.67 -11.44
CA ALA A 88 -1.57 -2.60 -10.15
C ALA A 88 -0.59 -2.17 -9.06
N LEU A 89 0.62 -2.72 -9.08
CA LEU A 89 1.66 -2.37 -8.12
C LEU A 89 2.06 -0.90 -8.24
N PHE A 90 2.27 -0.42 -9.46
CA PHE A 90 2.61 0.98 -9.69
C PHE A 90 1.51 1.91 -9.19
N GLY A 91 0.25 1.60 -9.56
CA GLY A 91 -0.90 2.39 -9.11
C GLY A 91 -1.03 2.43 -7.60
N ALA A 92 -0.85 1.28 -6.94
CA ALA A 92 -0.92 1.20 -5.49
C ALA A 92 0.21 1.98 -4.82
N ARG A 93 1.42 1.95 -5.36
CA ARG A 93 2.55 2.70 -4.82
C ARG A 93 2.33 4.21 -4.95
N MET A 94 1.82 4.65 -6.10
CA MET A 94 1.48 6.06 -6.29
C MET A 94 0.36 6.47 -5.34
N GLY A 95 -0.63 5.62 -5.15
CA GLY A 95 -1.71 5.83 -4.18
C GLY A 95 -1.20 5.93 -2.76
N GLU A 96 -0.27 5.06 -2.37
CA GLU A 96 0.33 5.10 -1.03
C GLU A 96 1.10 6.40 -0.80
N GLN A 97 1.76 6.93 -1.81
CA GLN A 97 2.44 8.21 -1.70
C GLN A 97 1.44 9.32 -1.34
N ILE A 98 0.28 9.33 -1.98
CA ILE A 98 -0.79 10.29 -1.67
C ILE A 98 -1.31 10.07 -0.25
N CYS A 99 -1.50 8.83 0.16
CA CYS A 99 -1.94 8.51 1.52
C CYS A 99 -0.94 8.98 2.58
N GLN A 100 0.35 8.86 2.30
CA GLN A 100 1.39 9.34 3.21
C GLN A 100 1.37 10.87 3.33
N ILE A 101 1.12 11.57 2.24
CA ILE A 101 0.97 13.02 2.26
C ILE A 101 -0.24 13.41 3.10
N GLU A 102 -1.36 12.73 2.94
CA GLU A 102 -2.58 12.97 3.72
C GLU A 102 -2.32 12.72 5.21
N HIS A 103 -1.64 11.63 5.54
CA HIS A 103 -1.28 11.30 6.91
C HIS A 103 -0.41 12.40 7.53
N TYR A 104 0.61 12.85 6.80
CA TYR A 104 1.49 13.93 7.23
C TYR A 104 0.69 15.22 7.49
N SER A 105 -0.23 15.55 6.58
CA SER A 105 -1.10 16.71 6.72
C SER A 105 -1.92 16.66 8.00
N ARG A 106 -2.49 15.49 8.32
CA ARG A 106 -3.29 15.30 9.54
C ARG A 106 -2.44 15.47 10.79
N LEU A 107 -1.22 14.96 10.79
CA LEU A 107 -0.30 15.11 11.91
C LEU A 107 0.07 16.57 12.12
N GLN A 108 0.33 17.32 11.05
CA GLN A 108 0.64 18.75 11.15
C GLN A 108 -0.52 19.56 11.68
N GLN A 109 -1.74 19.25 11.27
CA GLN A 109 -2.93 19.91 11.78
C GLN A 109 -3.15 19.66 13.26
N GLN A 110 -2.81 18.48 13.75
CA GLN A 110 -2.89 18.16 15.17
C GLN A 110 -1.86 18.90 16.01
N GLN A 111 -0.66 19.11 15.46
CA GLN A 111 0.43 19.78 16.15
C GLN A 111 0.28 21.30 16.13
N ASN A 112 -0.18 21.83 15.02
CA ASN A 112 -0.36 23.25 14.80
C ASN A 112 -1.86 23.54 14.71
N SER A 113 -2.40 24.27 15.66
CA SER A 113 -3.84 24.59 15.69
C SER A 113 -4.28 25.51 14.55
N CYS A 114 -3.42 25.84 13.61
CA CYS A 114 -3.73 26.67 12.45
C CYS A 114 -3.99 25.79 11.22
N PRO A 115 -5.05 26.11 10.42
CA PRO A 115 -5.25 25.44 9.15
C PRO A 115 -4.06 25.69 8.23
N GLN A 116 -3.54 24.64 7.62
CA GLN A 116 -2.46 24.75 6.66
C GLN A 116 -2.94 24.31 5.29
N ASP A 117 -2.35 24.92 4.27
CA ASP A 117 -2.63 24.53 2.90
C ASP A 117 -2.07 23.12 2.64
N LEU A 118 -2.95 22.22 2.23
CA LEU A 118 -2.58 20.84 1.94
C LEU A 118 -1.50 20.77 0.85
N GLU A 119 -1.58 21.64 -0.15
CA GLU A 119 -0.60 21.69 -1.24
C GLU A 119 0.78 22.08 -0.72
N ALA A 120 0.86 23.06 0.18
CA ALA A 120 2.13 23.46 0.79
C ALA A 120 2.71 22.34 1.64
N LEU A 121 1.87 21.64 2.40
CA LEU A 121 2.29 20.49 3.19
C LEU A 121 2.77 19.33 2.33
N ALA A 122 2.11 19.09 1.20
CA ALA A 122 2.51 18.07 0.25
C ALA A 122 3.88 18.36 -0.32
N LEU A 123 4.15 19.61 -0.68
CA LEU A 123 5.46 20.04 -1.18
C LEU A 123 6.54 19.88 -0.12
N GLU A 124 6.24 20.24 1.12
CA GLU A 124 7.17 20.07 2.24
C GLU A 124 7.47 18.60 2.46
N TRP A 125 6.45 17.75 2.47
CA TRP A 125 6.63 16.31 2.64
C TRP A 125 7.50 15.72 1.53
N VAL A 126 7.22 16.09 0.27
CA VAL A 126 7.99 15.61 -0.88
C VAL A 126 9.46 16.01 -0.75
N SER A 127 9.75 17.24 -0.31
CA SER A 127 11.13 17.69 -0.18
C SER A 127 11.89 16.91 0.91
N HIS A 128 11.21 16.44 1.96
CA HIS A 128 11.84 15.69 3.06
C HIS A 128 11.84 14.18 2.85
N HIS A 129 10.88 13.63 2.11
CA HIS A 129 10.66 12.18 2.01
C HIS A 129 10.73 11.63 0.59
N ALA A 130 10.87 12.50 -0.41
CA ALA A 130 10.85 12.07 -1.82
C ALA A 130 11.93 11.03 -2.12
N VAL A 131 13.08 11.12 -1.46
CA VAL A 131 14.19 10.19 -1.66
C VAL A 131 13.76 8.76 -1.34
N GLU A 132 13.02 8.56 -0.24
CA GLU A 132 12.58 7.23 0.17
C GLU A 132 11.63 6.60 -0.84
N PHE A 133 10.63 7.35 -1.28
CA PHE A 133 9.66 6.85 -2.26
C PHE A 133 10.27 6.69 -3.64
N SER A 134 11.07 7.64 -4.07
CA SER A 134 11.74 7.58 -5.37
C SER A 134 12.70 6.41 -5.43
N GLN A 135 13.45 6.17 -4.34
CA GLN A 135 14.39 5.06 -4.27
C GLN A 135 13.67 3.71 -4.38
N ALA A 136 12.59 3.53 -3.63
CA ALA A 136 11.82 2.28 -3.68
C ALA A 136 11.23 2.05 -5.07
N THR A 137 10.72 3.09 -5.72
CA THR A 137 10.14 3.00 -7.05
C THR A 137 11.21 2.74 -8.11
N LEU A 138 12.35 3.42 -8.02
CA LEU A 138 13.46 3.24 -8.95
C LEU A 138 14.08 1.86 -8.83
N ASP A 139 14.26 1.37 -7.62
CA ASP A 139 14.81 0.03 -7.39
C ASP A 139 13.94 -1.03 -8.05
N HIS A 140 12.62 -0.89 -7.94
CA HIS A 140 11.68 -1.79 -8.60
C HIS A 140 11.76 -1.68 -10.13
N ALA A 141 11.77 -0.47 -10.66
CA ALA A 141 11.84 -0.23 -12.10
C ALA A 141 13.17 -0.71 -12.69
N MET A 142 14.28 -0.50 -11.96
CA MET A 142 15.60 -0.97 -12.39
C MET A 142 15.71 -2.49 -12.38
N ALA A 143 15.13 -3.14 -11.37
CA ALA A 143 15.10 -4.60 -11.32
C ALA A 143 14.34 -5.17 -12.51
N GLN A 144 13.28 -4.52 -12.95
CA GLN A 144 12.52 -4.90 -14.14
C GLN A 144 13.31 -4.67 -15.43
N ALA A 145 13.95 -3.52 -15.55
CA ALA A 145 14.76 -3.20 -16.73
C ALA A 145 15.93 -4.17 -16.92
N VAL A 146 16.51 -4.64 -15.82
CA VAL A 146 17.62 -5.60 -15.86
C VAL A 146 17.14 -6.99 -16.26
N LEU A 147 15.90 -7.35 -15.91
CA LEU A 147 15.32 -8.64 -16.25
C LEU A 147 14.82 -8.73 -17.71
N ASP A 148 14.60 -7.59 -18.33
CA ASP A 148 14.23 -7.52 -19.73
C ASP A 148 15.50 -7.50 -20.61
#